data_1037999775b20ec4844bb09ec23dbcb7
#
_entry.id   1037999775b20ec4844bb09ec23dbcb7
#
_cell.length_a   1.000
_cell.length_b   1.000
_cell.length_c   1.000
_cell.angle_alpha   90.00
_cell.angle_beta   90.00
_cell.angle_gamma   90.00
#
_symmetry.space_group_name_H-M   'P 1'
#
loop_
_entity.id
_entity.type
_entity.pdbx_description
1 polymer ?
#
loop_
_entity_poly.entity_id
_entity_poly.type
_entity_poly.pdbx_seq_one_letter_code
_entity_poly.pdbx_strand_id
1 'polypeptide(L)'
;MPPPAEGTNPPTTGAMTREQQRRATEETNAIEDSEKNSADEPRKKGKEKETFKGKVEKMGGNVFQLAEEGRKGNQFTQTLEALKNYVAIEMDHAKDLAPLLESPSRAATLTEPSDLPPTGADGINRVTRDHRLYIAWKFECESYNSRAVALEANQLKLFTVILMQCSQSVKLKLEATAGYEKAKAGSDCLWVLTTLKNICHR
;
A
#
# COMPACT_ATOMS: atom_id res chain seq x y z
N MET A 1 -85.09 13.92 27.88
CA MET A 1 -84.97 14.89 26.79
C MET A 1 -84.09 16.02 27.23
N PRO A 2 -82.89 16.15 26.70
CA PRO A 2 -82.05 17.32 26.89
C PRO A 2 -82.37 18.39 25.84
N PRO A 3 -82.14 19.68 26.12
CA PRO A 3 -82.41 20.78 25.22
C PRO A 3 -81.39 20.96 24.13
N PRO A 4 -81.71 21.67 23.03
CA PRO A 4 -80.83 21.81 21.88
C PRO A 4 -79.69 22.85 22.10
N ALA A 5 -78.56 22.62 21.52
CA ALA A 5 -77.37 23.48 21.54
C ALA A 5 -77.56 24.70 20.63
N GLU A 6 -77.24 25.87 21.15
CA GLU A 6 -77.18 27.15 20.43
C GLU A 6 -76.03 27.20 19.44
N GLY A 7 -76.34 27.67 18.22
CA GLY A 7 -75.39 27.86 17.15
C GLY A 7 -74.47 29.07 17.37
N THR A 8 -73.21 28.85 17.36
CA THR A 8 -72.20 29.91 17.30
C THR A 8 -71.87 30.27 15.83
N ASN A 9 -72.13 31.50 15.46
CA ASN A 9 -71.80 32.08 14.16
C ASN A 9 -70.27 32.17 13.99
N PRO A 10 -69.74 31.93 12.79
CA PRO A 10 -68.27 32.12 12.52
C PRO A 10 -67.94 33.62 12.51
N PRO A 11 -66.75 33.99 12.93
CA PRO A 11 -66.25 35.36 12.92
C PRO A 11 -66.08 35.90 11.49
N THR A 12 -66.59 37.06 11.25
CA THR A 12 -66.47 37.84 10.00
C THR A 12 -64.99 38.12 9.69
N THR A 13 -64.55 37.69 8.53
CA THR A 13 -63.26 37.99 7.99
C THR A 13 -63.11 39.50 7.76
N GLY A 14 -62.39 40.17 8.68
CA GLY A 14 -62.05 41.59 8.51
C GLY A 14 -61.11 41.78 7.36
N ALA A 15 -61.52 42.60 6.37
CA ALA A 15 -60.66 42.95 5.27
C ALA A 15 -59.38 43.67 5.79
N MET A 16 -58.18 43.14 5.49
CA MET A 16 -56.88 43.75 5.85
C MET A 16 -56.84 45.16 5.26
N THR A 17 -56.36 46.12 6.05
CA THR A 17 -56.16 47.49 5.57
C THR A 17 -54.93 47.54 4.62
N ARG A 18 -54.97 48.52 3.69
CA ARG A 18 -53.97 48.71 2.67
C ARG A 18 -52.54 48.84 3.29
N GLU A 19 -52.45 49.28 4.52
CA GLU A 19 -51.21 49.46 5.27
C GLU A 19 -50.66 48.13 5.84
N GLN A 20 -51.54 47.21 6.24
CA GLN A 20 -51.16 45.86 6.66
C GLN A 20 -50.70 45.02 5.48
N GLN A 21 -51.26 45.22 4.27
CA GLN A 21 -50.77 44.57 3.07
C GLN A 21 -49.37 45.08 2.65
N ARG A 22 -49.08 46.39 2.79
CA ARG A 22 -47.72 46.89 2.52
C ARG A 22 -46.70 46.36 3.47
N ARG A 23 -46.95 46.25 4.77
CA ARG A 23 -46.02 45.66 5.74
C ARG A 23 -45.74 44.19 5.48
N ALA A 24 -46.77 43.43 5.13
CA ALA A 24 -46.58 42.01 4.76
C ALA A 24 -45.72 41.81 3.51
N THR A 25 -45.81 42.75 2.53
CA THR A 25 -44.99 42.71 1.30
C THR A 25 -43.56 43.16 1.56
N GLU A 26 -43.31 44.12 2.48
CA GLU A 26 -41.98 44.54 2.89
C GLU A 26 -41.24 43.45 3.70
N GLU A 27 -41.95 42.73 4.58
CA GLU A 27 -41.39 41.62 5.34
C GLU A 27 -41.05 40.41 4.44
N THR A 28 -41.86 40.08 3.42
CA THR A 28 -41.57 39.00 2.48
C THR A 28 -40.38 39.34 1.57
N ASN A 29 -40.23 40.60 1.12
CA ASN A 29 -39.07 41.01 0.33
C ASN A 29 -37.78 41.06 1.14
N ALA A 30 -37.86 41.39 2.44
CA ALA A 30 -36.69 41.34 3.33
C ALA A 30 -36.16 39.92 3.60
N ILE A 31 -37.05 38.92 3.58
CA ILE A 31 -36.72 37.50 3.74
C ILE A 31 -36.09 36.93 2.46
N GLU A 32 -36.62 37.31 1.27
CA GLU A 32 -36.04 36.86 -0.01
C GLU A 32 -34.67 37.44 -0.30
N ASP A 33 -34.36 38.67 0.10
CA ASP A 33 -33.02 39.25 0.00
C ASP A 33 -32.02 38.68 1.00
N SER A 34 -32.50 38.16 2.14
CA SER A 34 -31.69 37.45 3.14
C SER A 34 -31.26 36.06 2.68
N GLU A 35 -32.10 35.35 1.92
CA GLU A 35 -31.80 34.02 1.37
C GLU A 35 -30.87 34.07 0.14
N LYS A 36 -30.92 35.16 -0.64
CA LYS A 36 -30.02 35.30 -1.81
C LYS A 36 -28.55 35.63 -1.48
N ASN A 37 -28.27 36.16 -0.30
CA ASN A 37 -26.91 36.48 0.14
C ASN A 37 -26.22 35.33 0.89
N SER A 38 -26.92 34.23 1.14
CA SER A 38 -26.41 33.04 1.84
C SER A 38 -25.81 31.98 0.89
N ALA A 39 -25.80 32.17 -0.43
CA ALA A 39 -25.46 31.17 -1.42
C ALA A 39 -24.06 31.30 -2.03
N ASP A 40 -23.23 32.22 -1.54
CA ASP A 40 -21.85 32.39 -2.07
C ASP A 40 -20.78 32.36 -0.97
N GLU A 41 -20.92 31.41 -0.02
CA GLU A 41 -19.72 30.94 0.68
C GLU A 41 -18.90 30.12 -0.31
N PRO A 42 -17.64 30.51 -0.61
CA PRO A 42 -16.77 29.68 -1.44
C PRO A 42 -16.66 28.34 -0.76
N ARG A 43 -17.28 27.29 -1.32
CA ARG A 43 -17.02 25.89 -0.97
C ARG A 43 -15.53 25.78 -0.81
N LYS A 44 -15.04 25.69 0.43
CA LYS A 44 -13.66 25.34 0.75
C LYS A 44 -13.37 24.11 -0.08
N LYS A 45 -12.62 24.30 -1.21
CA LYS A 45 -12.05 23.22 -1.98
C LYS A 45 -11.40 22.33 -0.94
N GLY A 46 -12.00 21.17 -0.66
CA GLY A 46 -11.47 20.20 0.26
C GLY A 46 -10.02 20.05 -0.17
N LYS A 47 -9.08 20.32 0.73
CA LYS A 47 -7.66 20.03 0.49
C LYS A 47 -7.65 18.61 0.03
N GLU A 48 -7.40 18.37 -1.27
CA GLU A 48 -7.12 17.03 -1.77
C GLU A 48 -6.05 16.49 -0.84
N LYS A 49 -6.41 15.45 -0.08
CA LYS A 49 -5.44 14.79 0.80
C LYS A 49 -4.31 14.35 -0.11
N GLU A 50 -3.17 14.97 0.03
CA GLU A 50 -1.98 14.65 -0.73
C GLU A 50 -1.72 13.16 -0.56
N THR A 51 -1.96 12.38 -1.61
CA THR A 51 -1.82 10.93 -1.56
C THR A 51 -0.34 10.60 -1.45
N PHE A 52 0.04 9.81 -0.48
CA PHE A 52 1.42 9.34 -0.31
C PHE A 52 1.88 8.63 -1.58
N LYS A 53 2.98 9.08 -2.18
CA LYS A 53 3.54 8.56 -3.43
C LYS A 53 4.73 7.63 -3.24
N GLY A 54 5.08 7.32 -1.99
CA GLY A 54 6.30 6.57 -1.68
C GLY A 54 7.55 7.47 -1.68
N LYS A 55 8.68 6.88 -1.28
CA LYS A 55 9.96 7.59 -1.21
C LYS A 55 10.93 7.19 -2.33
N VAL A 56 10.63 6.14 -3.08
CA VAL A 56 11.47 5.63 -4.18
C VAL A 56 10.85 6.06 -5.50
N GLU A 57 11.41 7.08 -6.13
CA GLU A 57 10.90 7.68 -7.37
C GLU A 57 10.78 6.67 -8.52
N LYS A 58 11.76 5.76 -8.63
CA LYS A 58 11.80 4.71 -9.66
C LYS A 58 10.65 3.69 -9.59
N MET A 59 9.88 3.70 -8.51
CA MET A 59 8.66 2.90 -8.39
C MET A 59 7.40 3.61 -8.91
N GLY A 60 7.53 4.80 -9.52
CA GLY A 60 6.44 5.49 -10.19
C GLY A 60 5.23 5.82 -9.31
N GLY A 61 5.45 6.02 -8.00
CA GLY A 61 4.37 6.32 -7.06
C GLY A 61 3.53 5.10 -6.63
N ASN A 62 3.95 3.88 -6.99
CA ASN A 62 3.31 2.66 -6.50
C ASN A 62 3.70 2.41 -5.04
N VAL A 63 2.71 2.32 -4.17
CA VAL A 63 2.87 2.25 -2.71
C VAL A 63 1.96 1.19 -2.10
N PHE A 64 2.40 0.59 -0.99
CA PHE A 64 1.55 -0.28 -0.19
C PHE A 64 0.65 0.57 0.70
N GLN A 65 -0.65 0.48 0.47
CA GLN A 65 -1.69 1.22 1.21
C GLN A 65 -2.78 0.26 1.67
N LEU A 66 -3.57 0.68 2.65
CA LEU A 66 -4.76 -0.04 3.04
C LEU A 66 -5.83 0.04 1.93
N ALA A 67 -6.66 -0.99 1.82
CA ALA A 67 -7.76 -1.02 0.85
C ALA A 67 -8.69 0.21 0.99
N GLU A 68 -8.87 0.71 2.21
CA GLU A 68 -9.68 1.90 2.51
C GLU A 68 -9.03 3.21 2.05
N GLU A 69 -7.70 3.26 1.95
CA GLU A 69 -6.95 4.45 1.53
C GLU A 69 -6.74 4.49 0.02
N GLY A 70 -6.72 3.31 -0.61
CA GLY A 70 -6.46 3.14 -2.04
C GLY A 70 -7.72 3.22 -2.88
N ARG A 71 -7.66 4.01 -3.96
CA ARG A 71 -8.76 4.12 -4.93
C ARG A 71 -8.95 2.88 -5.82
N LYS A 72 -8.08 1.86 -5.72
CA LYS A 72 -8.06 0.69 -6.63
C LYS A 72 -7.81 -0.59 -5.84
N GLY A 73 -8.69 -1.55 -5.99
CA GLY A 73 -8.67 -2.85 -5.31
C GLY A 73 -7.47 -3.77 -5.58
N ASN A 74 -6.54 -3.39 -6.48
CA ASN A 74 -5.36 -4.20 -6.84
C ASN A 74 -4.02 -3.51 -6.55
N GLN A 75 -3.99 -2.59 -5.61
CA GLN A 75 -2.80 -1.79 -5.37
C GLN A 75 -1.61 -2.60 -4.87
N PHE A 76 -1.83 -3.62 -4.05
CA PHE A 76 -0.76 -4.53 -3.62
C PHE A 76 -0.06 -5.20 -4.82
N THR A 77 -0.84 -5.78 -5.74
CA THR A 77 -0.30 -6.45 -6.94
C THR A 77 0.45 -5.48 -7.84
N GLN A 78 -0.08 -4.27 -8.05
CA GLN A 78 0.58 -3.24 -8.86
C GLN A 78 1.90 -2.78 -8.22
N THR A 79 1.90 -2.60 -6.89
CA THR A 79 3.12 -2.21 -6.17
C THR A 79 4.15 -3.34 -6.17
N LEU A 80 3.72 -4.59 -6.04
CA LEU A 80 4.60 -5.76 -6.13
C LEU A 80 5.22 -5.87 -7.53
N GLU A 81 4.46 -5.60 -8.59
CA GLU A 81 4.98 -5.62 -9.97
C GLU A 81 5.99 -4.48 -10.20
N ALA A 82 5.71 -3.28 -9.70
CA ALA A 82 6.66 -2.17 -9.73
C ALA A 82 7.95 -2.51 -8.95
N LEU A 83 7.82 -3.23 -7.83
CA LEU A 83 8.96 -3.69 -7.03
C LEU A 83 9.80 -4.72 -7.79
N LYS A 84 9.20 -5.66 -8.52
CA LYS A 84 9.91 -6.60 -9.39
C LYS A 84 10.72 -5.88 -10.45
N ASN A 85 10.10 -4.91 -11.13
CA ASN A 85 10.78 -4.11 -12.15
C ASN A 85 11.95 -3.32 -11.55
N TYR A 86 11.75 -2.72 -10.37
CA TYR A 86 12.80 -2.02 -9.63
C TYR A 86 13.98 -2.95 -9.33
N VAL A 87 13.72 -4.14 -8.78
CA VAL A 87 14.74 -5.13 -8.43
C VAL A 87 15.51 -5.57 -9.68
N ALA A 88 14.80 -5.84 -10.78
CA ALA A 88 15.42 -6.27 -12.03
C ALA A 88 16.40 -5.25 -12.63
N ILE A 89 16.17 -3.95 -12.39
CA ILE A 89 16.99 -2.86 -12.93
C ILE A 89 18.13 -2.47 -11.96
N GLU A 90 17.85 -2.47 -10.65
CA GLU A 90 18.70 -1.82 -9.64
C GLU A 90 19.52 -2.77 -8.78
N MET A 91 19.34 -4.09 -8.94
CA MET A 91 20.03 -5.08 -8.11
C MET A 91 20.80 -6.09 -8.96
N ASP A 92 22.04 -6.31 -8.59
CA ASP A 92 22.85 -7.36 -9.17
C ASP A 92 22.27 -8.74 -8.82
N HIS A 93 22.35 -9.69 -9.72
CA HIS A 93 21.80 -11.03 -9.52
C HIS A 93 20.29 -11.04 -9.11
N ALA A 94 19.50 -10.12 -9.67
CA ALA A 94 18.05 -9.96 -9.36
C ALA A 94 17.25 -11.27 -9.47
N LYS A 95 17.69 -12.20 -10.32
CA LYS A 95 17.06 -13.53 -10.50
C LYS A 95 17.02 -14.35 -9.21
N ASP A 96 17.94 -14.12 -8.29
CA ASP A 96 18.00 -14.85 -7.03
C ASP A 96 16.88 -14.40 -6.06
N LEU A 97 16.33 -13.18 -6.25
CA LEU A 97 15.17 -12.65 -5.53
C LEU A 97 13.83 -12.99 -6.20
N ALA A 98 13.82 -13.47 -7.44
CA ALA A 98 12.60 -13.74 -8.19
C ALA A 98 11.61 -14.66 -7.44
N PRO A 99 12.03 -15.78 -6.81
CA PRO A 99 11.10 -16.66 -6.10
C PRO A 99 10.33 -15.96 -4.97
N LEU A 100 10.99 -15.01 -4.29
CA LEU A 100 10.39 -14.21 -3.23
C LEU A 100 9.33 -13.22 -3.78
N LEU A 101 9.60 -12.62 -4.94
CA LEU A 101 8.74 -11.60 -5.55
C LEU A 101 7.60 -12.20 -6.37
N GLU A 102 7.79 -13.38 -6.96
CA GLU A 102 6.75 -14.09 -7.70
C GLU A 102 5.70 -14.68 -6.74
N SER A 103 6.16 -15.24 -5.65
CA SER A 103 5.30 -15.80 -4.61
C SER A 103 5.81 -15.39 -3.23
N PRO A 104 5.17 -14.41 -2.56
CA PRO A 104 5.59 -13.97 -1.22
C PRO A 104 5.43 -15.03 -0.13
N SER A 105 5.40 -16.28 -0.47
CA SER A 105 5.44 -17.45 0.43
C SER A 105 6.70 -18.28 0.26
N ARG A 106 7.59 -17.90 -0.66
CA ARG A 106 8.80 -18.64 -0.99
C ARG A 106 10.05 -17.79 -0.75
N ALA A 107 10.95 -18.28 0.08
CA ALA A 107 12.22 -17.60 0.35
C ALA A 107 13.14 -17.59 -0.88
N ALA A 108 13.96 -16.55 -0.98
CA ALA A 108 15.08 -16.52 -1.91
C ALA A 108 16.19 -17.42 -1.35
N THR A 109 16.52 -18.48 -2.07
CA THR A 109 17.57 -19.43 -1.67
C THR A 109 18.49 -19.73 -2.85
N LEU A 110 19.78 -19.88 -2.56
CA LEU A 110 20.77 -20.32 -3.53
C LEU A 110 21.03 -21.81 -3.35
N THR A 111 21.28 -22.50 -4.46
CA THR A 111 21.75 -23.89 -4.42
C THR A 111 23.25 -23.89 -4.24
N GLU A 112 23.71 -24.53 -3.15
CA GLU A 112 25.12 -24.69 -2.89
C GLU A 112 25.76 -25.62 -3.92
N PRO A 113 26.98 -25.35 -4.40
CA PRO A 113 27.72 -26.25 -5.29
C PRO A 113 27.89 -27.62 -4.63
N SER A 114 27.87 -28.66 -5.44
CA SER A 114 28.15 -30.02 -4.93
C SER A 114 29.59 -30.10 -4.39
N ASP A 115 29.77 -30.98 -3.42
CA ASP A 115 31.11 -31.28 -2.91
C ASP A 115 32.04 -31.76 -4.03
N LEU A 116 33.34 -31.49 -3.82
CA LEU A 116 34.35 -31.99 -4.73
C LEU A 116 34.21 -33.52 -4.85
N PRO A 117 34.23 -34.10 -6.07
CA PRO A 117 34.10 -35.53 -6.23
C PRO A 117 35.11 -36.29 -5.37
N PRO A 118 34.69 -37.36 -4.67
CA PRO A 118 35.55 -38.07 -3.75
C PRO A 118 36.78 -38.65 -4.47
N THR A 119 37.86 -38.80 -3.75
CA THR A 119 39.07 -39.47 -4.20
C THR A 119 38.75 -40.88 -4.72
N GLY A 120 39.23 -41.25 -5.89
CA GLY A 120 39.00 -42.58 -6.43
C GLY A 120 39.59 -43.69 -5.53
N ALA A 121 39.17 -44.94 -5.75
CA ALA A 121 39.63 -46.10 -4.97
C ALA A 121 41.15 -46.35 -4.97
N ASP A 122 41.86 -45.72 -5.91
CA ASP A 122 43.28 -45.70 -6.08
C ASP A 122 44.01 -44.59 -5.29
N GLY A 123 43.27 -43.83 -4.43
CA GLY A 123 43.79 -42.71 -3.66
C GLY A 123 44.15 -41.47 -4.49
N ILE A 124 43.94 -41.52 -5.80
CA ILE A 124 44.17 -40.37 -6.69
C ILE A 124 42.89 -39.57 -6.83
N ASN A 125 42.97 -38.30 -6.46
CA ASN A 125 41.85 -37.41 -6.60
C ASN A 125 41.45 -37.28 -8.07
N ARG A 126 40.20 -37.64 -8.43
CA ARG A 126 39.63 -37.49 -9.77
C ARG A 126 39.83 -36.11 -10.36
N VAL A 127 39.81 -35.12 -9.52
CA VAL A 127 40.01 -33.71 -9.88
C VAL A 127 41.43 -33.46 -10.39
N THR A 128 42.43 -34.17 -9.88
CA THR A 128 43.80 -34.05 -10.37
C THR A 128 44.00 -34.69 -11.77
N ARG A 129 43.19 -35.70 -12.11
CA ARG A 129 43.14 -36.29 -13.45
C ARG A 129 42.35 -35.45 -14.44
N ASP A 130 41.26 -34.84 -13.99
CA ASP A 130 40.43 -34.00 -14.85
C ASP A 130 40.46 -32.55 -14.41
N HIS A 131 41.49 -31.86 -14.86
CA HIS A 131 41.71 -30.44 -14.59
C HIS A 131 40.47 -29.55 -14.97
N ARG A 132 39.69 -29.97 -15.99
CA ARG A 132 38.48 -29.22 -16.41
C ARG A 132 37.40 -29.30 -15.38
N LEU A 133 37.17 -30.47 -14.77
CA LEU A 133 36.19 -30.62 -13.70
C LEU A 133 36.53 -29.79 -12.49
N TYR A 134 37.83 -29.74 -12.13
CA TYR A 134 38.28 -28.87 -11.04
C TYR A 134 38.06 -27.39 -11.32
N ILE A 135 38.42 -26.94 -12.53
CA ILE A 135 38.22 -25.54 -12.92
C ILE A 135 36.71 -25.20 -12.92
N ALA A 136 35.86 -26.06 -13.48
CA ALA A 136 34.44 -25.85 -13.50
C ALA A 136 33.86 -25.74 -12.05
N TRP A 137 34.21 -26.68 -11.20
CA TRP A 137 33.79 -26.65 -9.78
C TRP A 137 34.27 -25.39 -9.06
N LYS A 138 35.53 -24.98 -9.29
CA LYS A 138 36.06 -23.75 -8.72
C LYS A 138 35.27 -22.51 -9.16
N PHE A 139 34.90 -22.40 -10.43
CA PHE A 139 34.07 -21.33 -10.94
C PHE A 139 32.64 -21.36 -10.35
N GLU A 140 32.08 -22.55 -10.15
CA GLU A 140 30.78 -22.69 -9.49
C GLU A 140 30.83 -22.19 -8.04
N CYS A 141 31.88 -22.54 -7.29
CA CYS A 141 32.07 -22.06 -5.92
C CYS A 141 32.29 -20.54 -5.85
N GLU A 142 33.13 -20.00 -6.74
CA GLU A 142 33.37 -18.55 -6.82
C GLU A 142 32.06 -17.78 -7.19
N SER A 143 31.30 -18.31 -8.16
CA SER A 143 30.00 -17.75 -8.55
C SER A 143 28.99 -17.82 -7.41
N TYR A 144 28.91 -18.95 -6.73
CA TYR A 144 28.03 -19.11 -5.57
C TYR A 144 28.35 -18.10 -4.46
N ASN A 145 29.63 -17.99 -4.08
CA ASN A 145 30.06 -17.06 -3.04
C ASN A 145 29.72 -15.60 -3.41
N SER A 146 29.99 -15.20 -4.66
CA SER A 146 29.65 -13.87 -5.15
C SER A 146 28.14 -13.59 -5.07
N ARG A 147 27.32 -14.56 -5.50
CA ARG A 147 25.87 -14.46 -5.47
C ARG A 147 25.33 -14.46 -4.04
N ALA A 148 25.91 -15.24 -3.13
CA ALA A 148 25.50 -15.29 -1.72
C ALA A 148 25.71 -13.93 -1.04
N VAL A 149 26.85 -13.29 -1.24
CA VAL A 149 27.14 -11.95 -0.73
C VAL A 149 26.18 -10.91 -1.33
N ALA A 150 25.97 -10.98 -2.65
CA ALA A 150 25.03 -10.09 -3.34
C ALA A 150 23.60 -10.30 -2.85
N LEU A 151 23.15 -11.53 -2.62
CA LEU A 151 21.81 -11.84 -2.13
C LEU A 151 21.54 -11.23 -0.76
N GLU A 152 22.50 -11.35 0.17
CA GLU A 152 22.38 -10.74 1.50
C GLU A 152 22.26 -9.21 1.42
N ALA A 153 23.14 -8.56 0.65
CA ALA A 153 23.10 -7.13 0.43
C ALA A 153 21.77 -6.67 -0.23
N ASN A 154 21.31 -7.43 -1.22
CA ASN A 154 20.05 -7.17 -1.93
C ASN A 154 18.82 -7.37 -1.05
N GLN A 155 18.80 -8.35 -0.14
CA GLN A 155 17.72 -8.54 0.83
C GLN A 155 17.61 -7.33 1.75
N LEU A 156 18.71 -6.81 2.27
CA LEU A 156 18.73 -5.62 3.10
C LEU A 156 18.19 -4.39 2.33
N LYS A 157 18.67 -4.20 1.09
CA LYS A 157 18.22 -3.11 0.21
C LYS A 157 16.72 -3.24 -0.11
N LEU A 158 16.27 -4.44 -0.47
CA LEU A 158 14.87 -4.73 -0.78
C LEU A 158 13.96 -4.47 0.43
N PHE A 159 14.35 -4.94 1.62
CA PHE A 159 13.64 -4.70 2.86
C PHE A 159 13.41 -3.19 3.10
N THR A 160 14.48 -2.41 2.92
CA THR A 160 14.43 -0.95 3.07
C THR A 160 13.49 -0.30 2.06
N VAL A 161 13.57 -0.72 0.78
CA VAL A 161 12.69 -0.22 -0.30
C VAL A 161 11.23 -0.52 -0.01
N ILE A 162 10.91 -1.74 0.43
CA ILE A 162 9.53 -2.12 0.80
C ILE A 162 8.99 -1.18 1.88
N LEU A 163 9.76 -0.96 2.96
CA LEU A 163 9.32 -0.06 4.04
C LEU A 163 9.18 1.39 3.58
N MET A 164 10.04 1.86 2.66
CA MET A 164 9.93 3.21 2.08
C MET A 164 8.68 3.39 1.24
N GLN A 165 8.15 2.33 0.67
CA GLN A 165 6.94 2.34 -0.14
C GLN A 165 5.65 2.01 0.64
N CYS A 166 5.72 1.80 1.94
CA CYS A 166 4.55 1.65 2.79
C CYS A 166 3.99 3.00 3.23
N SER A 167 2.67 3.19 3.15
CA SER A 167 1.98 4.32 3.79
C SER A 167 2.17 4.28 5.32
N GLN A 168 1.93 5.41 5.98
CA GLN A 168 2.08 5.48 7.43
C GLN A 168 1.15 4.51 8.16
N SER A 169 -0.08 4.36 7.68
CA SER A 169 -1.07 3.45 8.27
C SER A 169 -0.65 1.99 8.14
N VAL A 170 -0.05 1.62 6.99
CA VAL A 170 0.49 0.27 6.77
C VAL A 170 1.70 0.01 7.68
N LYS A 171 2.59 0.99 7.84
CA LYS A 171 3.75 0.88 8.75
C LYS A 171 3.32 0.62 10.18
N LEU A 172 2.37 1.40 10.69
CA LEU A 172 1.85 1.21 12.04
C LEU A 172 1.23 -0.19 12.24
N LYS A 173 0.51 -0.70 11.24
CA LYS A 173 -0.03 -2.07 11.29
C LYS A 173 1.08 -3.14 11.24
N LEU A 174 2.13 -2.93 10.45
CA LEU A 174 3.30 -3.82 10.42
C LEU A 174 4.00 -3.86 11.78
N GLU A 175 4.28 -2.70 12.36
CA GLU A 175 4.95 -2.54 13.66
C GLU A 175 4.13 -3.16 14.80
N ALA A 176 2.81 -3.12 14.73
CA ALA A 176 1.91 -3.75 15.68
C ALA A 176 1.79 -5.27 15.49
N THR A 177 2.30 -5.83 14.39
CA THR A 177 2.18 -7.27 14.10
C THR A 177 3.28 -8.05 14.83
N ALA A 178 2.89 -9.13 15.52
CA ALA A 178 3.84 -10.00 16.19
C ALA A 178 4.91 -10.53 15.23
N GLY A 179 6.18 -10.44 15.62
CA GLY A 179 7.33 -10.84 14.81
C GLY A 179 8.01 -9.72 14.03
N TYR A 180 7.47 -8.50 14.02
CA TYR A 180 8.05 -7.37 13.29
C TYR A 180 9.51 -7.07 13.71
N GLU A 181 9.79 -7.01 15.01
CA GLU A 181 11.15 -6.72 15.50
C GLU A 181 12.17 -7.79 15.06
N LYS A 182 11.77 -9.07 15.06
CA LYS A 182 12.61 -10.15 14.55
C LYS A 182 12.83 -10.04 13.04
N ALA A 183 11.77 -9.76 12.28
CA ALA A 183 11.85 -9.57 10.83
C ALA A 183 12.71 -8.35 10.47
N LYS A 184 12.60 -7.27 11.23
CA LYS A 184 13.42 -6.06 11.07
C LYS A 184 14.89 -6.32 11.35
N ALA A 185 15.22 -7.03 12.43
CA ALA A 185 16.59 -7.38 12.79
C ALA A 185 17.25 -8.28 11.73
N GLY A 186 16.49 -9.20 11.13
CA GLY A 186 16.97 -10.12 10.09
C GLY A 186 16.75 -9.66 8.66
N SER A 187 16.21 -8.44 8.43
CA SER A 187 15.81 -7.95 7.10
C SER A 187 14.94 -8.95 6.33
N ASP A 188 14.00 -9.62 7.03
CA ASP A 188 13.19 -10.70 6.50
C ASP A 188 12.11 -10.16 5.53
N CYS A 189 12.48 -10.08 4.26
CA CYS A 189 11.59 -9.64 3.18
C CYS A 189 10.40 -10.58 2.99
N LEU A 190 10.55 -11.88 3.25
CA LEU A 190 9.46 -12.85 3.10
C LEU A 190 8.35 -12.57 4.11
N TRP A 191 8.72 -12.40 5.38
CA TRP A 191 7.79 -12.08 6.44
C TRP A 191 7.05 -10.76 6.15
N VAL A 192 7.79 -9.72 5.74
CA VAL A 192 7.20 -8.41 5.43
C VAL A 192 6.22 -8.48 4.27
N LEU A 193 6.59 -9.09 3.14
CA LEU A 193 5.71 -9.21 1.98
C LEU A 193 4.47 -10.06 2.26
N THR A 194 4.62 -11.15 3.03
CA THR A 194 3.48 -11.99 3.44
C THR A 194 2.53 -11.21 4.35
N THR A 195 3.07 -10.47 5.29
CA THR A 195 2.28 -9.64 6.22
C THR A 195 1.60 -8.49 5.48
N LEU A 196 2.30 -7.81 4.56
CA LEU A 196 1.72 -6.76 3.70
C LEU A 196 0.56 -7.28 2.85
N LYS A 197 0.71 -8.47 2.27
CA LYS A 197 -0.38 -9.11 1.54
C LYS A 197 -1.62 -9.25 2.42
N ASN A 198 -1.47 -9.69 3.65
CA ASN A 198 -2.58 -9.86 4.58
C ASN A 198 -3.18 -8.52 5.05
N ILE A 199 -2.35 -7.49 5.21
CA ILE A 199 -2.80 -6.14 5.63
C ILE A 199 -3.53 -5.42 4.50
N CYS A 200 -3.04 -5.49 3.27
CA CYS A 200 -3.58 -4.75 2.12
C CYS A 200 -4.82 -5.41 1.49
N HIS A 201 -5.06 -6.71 1.74
CA HIS A 201 -6.22 -7.44 1.21
C HIS A 201 -7.39 -7.54 2.19
N ARG A 202 -7.26 -7.03 3.39
CA ARG A 202 -8.38 -6.90 4.36
C ARG A 202 -9.06 -5.55 4.20
#